data_db34195518eedd26edc36debf40e01df
#
_entry.id   db34195518eedd26edc36debf40e01df
#
_cell.length_a   1.000
_cell.length_b   1.000
_cell.length_c   1.000
_cell.angle_alpha   90.00
_cell.angle_beta   90.00
_cell.angle_gamma   90.00
#
_symmetry.space_group_name_H-M   'P 1'
#
loop_
_entity.id
_entity.type
_entity.pdbx_description
1 polymer ?
#
loop_
_entity_poly.entity_id
_entity_poly.type
_entity_poly.pdbx_seq_one_letter_code
_entity_poly.pdbx_strand_id
1 'polypeptide(L)'
;MEIIERITETLEKTDKKATDLCARLGIRTSTMSTWKTRNSDPPAKYIKPIADFLGVSVHYLLTGEEAPARKLTTAEEDELLELYRALPQNKQFEFIGELKGFLKAYTESQKYLDKEKRLSV
;
A
#
# COMPACT_ATOMS: atom_id res chain seq x y z
N MET A 1 -16.50 11.86 -2.36
CA MET A 1 -16.56 11.89 -0.88
C MET A 1 -15.42 12.74 -0.33
N GLU A 2 -15.74 13.70 0.48
CA GLU A 2 -14.73 14.57 1.08
C GLU A 2 -13.96 13.87 2.20
N ILE A 3 -12.77 14.37 2.53
CA ILE A 3 -11.91 13.79 3.56
C ILE A 3 -12.64 13.67 4.89
N ILE A 4 -13.35 14.73 5.30
CA ILE A 4 -14.08 14.73 6.58
C ILE A 4 -15.21 13.69 6.61
N GLU A 5 -15.88 13.44 5.50
CA GLU A 5 -16.89 12.40 5.40
C GLU A 5 -16.26 11.02 5.54
N ARG A 6 -15.09 10.81 4.96
CA ARG A 6 -14.33 9.56 5.06
C ARG A 6 -13.90 9.28 6.50
N ILE A 7 -13.45 10.31 7.20
CA ILE A 7 -13.10 10.23 8.62
C ILE A 7 -14.30 9.78 9.44
N THR A 8 -15.45 10.42 9.24
CA THR A 8 -16.69 10.12 9.96
C THR A 8 -17.15 8.70 9.69
N GLU A 9 -17.15 8.29 8.44
CA GLU A 9 -17.54 6.93 8.03
C GLU A 9 -16.60 5.88 8.64
N THR A 10 -15.30 6.13 8.64
CA THR A 10 -14.32 5.20 9.22
C THR A 10 -14.47 5.10 10.73
N LEU A 11 -14.75 6.20 11.41
CA LEU A 11 -15.04 6.19 12.86
C LEU A 11 -16.23 5.27 13.17
N GLU A 12 -17.30 5.36 12.40
CA GLU A 12 -18.49 4.53 12.56
C GLU A 12 -18.16 3.04 12.31
N LYS A 13 -17.44 2.74 11.24
CA LYS A 13 -17.07 1.37 10.87
C LYS A 13 -16.16 0.70 11.89
N THR A 14 -15.27 1.46 12.52
CA THR A 14 -14.31 0.93 13.48
C THR A 14 -14.77 1.01 14.93
N ASP A 15 -15.99 1.50 15.16
CA ASP A 15 -16.58 1.70 16.49
C ASP A 15 -15.71 2.59 17.40
N LYS A 16 -15.03 3.56 16.81
CA LYS A 16 -14.22 4.55 17.52
C LYS A 16 -14.98 5.85 17.69
N LYS A 17 -14.71 6.53 18.78
CA LYS A 17 -15.43 7.78 19.11
C LYS A 17 -14.69 9.01 18.61
N ALA A 18 -15.44 9.96 18.06
CA ALA A 18 -14.89 11.24 17.63
C ALA A 18 -14.23 12.01 18.78
N THR A 19 -14.77 11.89 20.00
CA THR A 19 -14.19 12.52 21.20
C THR A 19 -12.78 12.00 21.49
N ASP A 20 -12.54 10.71 21.33
CA ASP A 20 -11.22 10.10 21.53
C ASP A 20 -10.24 10.60 20.46
N LEU A 21 -10.69 10.73 19.22
CA LEU A 21 -9.87 11.28 18.14
C LEU A 21 -9.49 12.74 18.44
N CYS A 22 -10.44 13.56 18.89
CA CYS A 22 -10.19 14.95 19.26
C CYS A 22 -9.16 15.05 20.39
N ALA A 23 -9.27 14.18 21.40
CA ALA A 23 -8.32 14.12 22.49
C ALA A 23 -6.91 13.76 21.98
N ARG A 24 -6.82 12.83 21.05
CA ARG A 24 -5.55 12.41 20.43
C ARG A 24 -4.89 13.55 19.65
N LEU A 25 -5.70 14.35 18.95
CA LEU A 25 -5.21 15.48 18.17
C LEU A 25 -4.95 16.74 19.00
N GLY A 26 -5.42 16.78 20.25
CA GLY A 26 -5.34 17.96 21.09
C GLY A 26 -6.25 19.08 20.64
N ILE A 27 -7.37 18.75 20.00
CA ILE A 27 -8.38 19.74 19.52
C ILE A 27 -9.67 19.59 20.29
N ARG A 28 -10.50 20.63 20.22
CA ARG A 28 -11.84 20.60 20.81
C ARG A 28 -12.82 19.84 19.90
N THR A 29 -13.83 19.21 20.50
CA THR A 29 -14.89 18.55 19.74
C THR A 29 -15.64 19.52 18.84
N SER A 30 -15.74 20.80 19.24
CA SER A 30 -16.34 21.86 18.42
C SER A 30 -15.57 22.13 17.14
N THR A 31 -14.24 21.97 17.16
CA THR A 31 -13.39 22.12 15.97
C THR A 31 -13.74 21.06 14.93
N MET A 32 -13.86 19.82 15.35
CA MET A 32 -14.25 18.71 14.45
C MET A 32 -15.69 18.91 13.93
N SER A 33 -16.60 19.32 14.78
CA SER A 33 -17.98 19.62 14.37
C SER A 33 -18.02 20.72 13.32
N THR A 34 -17.15 21.72 13.44
CA THR A 34 -17.03 22.80 12.44
C THR A 34 -16.54 22.25 11.09
N TRP A 35 -15.58 21.34 11.10
CA TRP A 35 -15.12 20.70 9.86
C TRP A 35 -16.25 19.94 9.17
N LYS A 36 -17.06 19.21 9.93
CA LYS A 36 -18.22 18.49 9.41
C LYS A 36 -19.26 19.44 8.83
N THR A 37 -19.64 20.46 9.59
CA THR A 37 -20.69 21.40 9.21
C THR A 37 -20.33 22.19 7.94
N ARG A 38 -19.06 22.60 7.84
CA ARG A 38 -18.56 23.36 6.69
C ARG A 38 -18.07 22.48 5.55
N ASN A 39 -18.03 21.16 5.77
CA ASN A 39 -17.46 20.19 4.83
C ASN A 39 -16.04 20.58 4.40
N SER A 40 -15.25 21.03 5.38
CA SER A 40 -13.88 21.48 5.15
C SER A 40 -12.86 20.40 5.52
N ASP A 41 -11.73 20.39 4.83
CA ASP A 41 -10.68 19.44 5.09
C ASP A 41 -9.95 19.79 6.40
N PRO A 42 -9.55 18.78 7.19
CA PRO A 42 -8.67 19.02 8.33
C PRO A 42 -7.33 19.60 7.87
N PRO A 43 -6.70 20.45 8.68
CA PRO A 43 -5.35 20.93 8.36
C PRO A 43 -4.38 19.77 8.14
N ALA A 44 -3.41 19.97 7.24
CA ALA A 44 -2.48 18.94 6.83
C ALA A 44 -1.73 18.29 8.00
N LYS A 45 -1.42 19.05 9.05
CA LYS A 45 -0.72 18.57 10.24
C LYS A 45 -1.48 17.48 11.01
N TYR A 46 -2.80 17.39 10.84
CA TYR A 46 -3.63 16.39 11.51
C TYR A 46 -3.87 15.13 10.68
N ILE A 47 -3.55 15.15 9.39
CA ILE A 47 -3.86 14.04 8.47
C ILE A 47 -3.20 12.73 8.93
N LYS A 48 -1.90 12.75 9.18
CA LYS A 48 -1.18 11.54 9.62
C LYS A 48 -1.64 11.04 10.99
N PRO A 49 -1.77 11.89 12.02
CA PRO A 49 -2.32 11.44 13.30
C PRO A 49 -3.73 10.86 13.20
N ILE A 50 -4.58 11.42 12.36
CA ILE A 50 -5.93 10.89 12.12
C ILE A 50 -5.85 9.50 11.47
N ALA A 51 -5.03 9.34 10.45
CA ALA A 51 -4.85 8.06 9.78
C ALA A 51 -4.33 6.98 10.75
N ASP A 52 -3.35 7.33 11.58
CA ASP A 52 -2.80 6.43 12.59
C ASP A 52 -3.86 6.01 13.62
N PHE A 53 -4.68 6.95 14.08
CA PHE A 53 -5.75 6.67 15.03
C PHE A 53 -6.80 5.73 14.42
N LEU A 54 -7.16 5.94 13.16
CA LEU A 54 -8.17 5.15 12.46
C LEU A 54 -7.62 3.82 11.95
N GLY A 55 -6.31 3.62 11.96
CA GLY A 55 -5.69 2.41 11.43
C GLY A 55 -5.73 2.30 9.92
N VAL A 56 -5.78 3.42 9.23
CA VAL A 56 -5.80 3.48 7.77
C VAL A 56 -4.57 4.21 7.24
N SER A 57 -4.29 4.08 5.95
CA SER A 57 -3.19 4.81 5.33
C SER A 57 -3.58 6.27 5.08
N VAL A 58 -2.57 7.15 5.04
CA VAL A 58 -2.76 8.55 4.64
C VAL A 58 -3.34 8.61 3.22
N HIS A 59 -2.88 7.74 2.34
CA HIS A 59 -3.37 7.65 0.96
C HIS A 59 -4.88 7.38 0.92
N TYR A 60 -5.37 6.41 1.70
CA TYR A 60 -6.80 6.12 1.79
C TYR A 60 -7.59 7.34 2.30
N LEU A 61 -7.08 8.01 3.33
CA LEU A 61 -7.75 9.16 3.92
C LEU A 61 -7.90 10.30 2.90
N LEU A 62 -6.88 10.52 2.07
CA LEU A 62 -6.87 11.60 1.08
C LEU A 62 -7.65 11.26 -0.20
N THR A 63 -7.60 10.02 -0.66
CA THR A 63 -8.14 9.64 -1.98
C THR A 63 -9.34 8.72 -1.91
N GLY A 64 -9.55 8.03 -0.80
CA GLY A 64 -10.59 6.99 -0.68
C GLY A 64 -10.17 5.65 -1.26
N GLU A 65 -8.96 5.54 -1.80
CA GLU A 65 -8.43 4.30 -2.36
C GLU A 65 -7.38 3.72 -1.43
N GLU A 66 -7.37 2.40 -1.28
CA GLU A 66 -6.34 1.74 -0.51
C GLU A 66 -4.99 1.89 -1.22
N ALA A 67 -3.94 2.19 -0.42
CA ALA A 67 -2.60 2.20 -0.95
C ALA A 67 -2.30 0.83 -1.57
N PRO A 68 -1.62 0.78 -2.73
CA PRO A 68 -1.17 -0.50 -3.28
C PRO A 68 -0.41 -1.25 -2.18
N ALA A 69 -0.86 -2.46 -1.86
CA ALA A 69 -0.21 -3.27 -0.85
C ALA A 69 1.28 -3.38 -1.21
N ARG A 70 2.16 -2.86 -0.36
CA ARG A 70 3.57 -3.20 -0.45
C ARG A 70 3.63 -4.71 -0.24
N LYS A 71 3.90 -5.44 -1.31
CA LYS A 71 4.22 -6.85 -1.17
C LYS A 71 5.41 -6.94 -0.24
N LEU A 72 5.20 -7.56 0.92
CA LEU A 72 6.32 -7.88 1.79
C LEU A 72 7.23 -8.81 0.99
N THR A 73 8.47 -8.38 0.78
CA THR A 73 9.47 -9.18 0.11
C THR A 73 9.89 -10.33 1.02
N THR A 74 10.23 -11.46 0.43
CA THR A 74 10.82 -12.58 1.17
C THR A 74 12.30 -12.29 1.45
N ALA A 75 12.90 -13.07 2.38
CA ALA A 75 14.33 -12.95 2.67
C ALA A 75 15.18 -13.20 1.41
N GLU A 76 14.76 -14.10 0.54
CA GLU A 76 15.41 -14.41 -0.71
C GLU A 76 15.35 -13.25 -1.71
N GLU A 77 14.21 -12.57 -1.77
CA GLU A 77 14.05 -11.38 -2.60
C GLU A 77 14.93 -10.23 -2.09
N ASP A 78 15.01 -10.05 -0.78
CA ASP A 78 15.86 -9.02 -0.16
C ASP A 78 17.34 -9.30 -0.48
N GLU A 79 17.79 -10.55 -0.40
CA GLU A 79 19.12 -10.96 -0.77
C GLU A 79 19.40 -10.68 -2.24
N LEU A 80 18.44 -11.00 -3.12
CA LEU A 80 18.56 -10.73 -4.56
C LEU A 80 18.75 -9.23 -4.82
N LEU A 81 17.97 -8.38 -4.15
CA LEU A 81 18.09 -6.94 -4.28
C LEU A 81 19.45 -6.41 -3.80
N GLU A 82 19.95 -6.93 -2.68
CA GLU A 82 21.28 -6.56 -2.17
C GLU A 82 22.39 -6.91 -3.16
N LEU A 83 22.36 -8.13 -3.68
CA LEU A 83 23.33 -8.59 -4.66
C LEU A 83 23.28 -7.76 -5.95
N TYR A 84 22.08 -7.47 -6.42
CA TYR A 84 21.87 -6.67 -7.61
C TYR A 84 22.42 -5.24 -7.43
N ARG A 85 22.14 -4.61 -6.29
CA ARG A 85 22.61 -3.26 -5.98
C ARG A 85 24.13 -3.16 -5.82
N ALA A 86 24.78 -4.26 -5.44
CA ALA A 86 26.22 -4.32 -5.30
C ALA A 86 26.94 -4.38 -6.65
N LEU A 87 26.24 -4.72 -7.73
CA LEU A 87 26.83 -4.79 -9.07
C LEU A 87 26.98 -3.40 -9.70
N PRO A 88 28.06 -3.17 -10.49
CA PRO A 88 28.14 -2.00 -11.35
C PRO A 88 26.97 -1.94 -12.33
N GLN A 89 26.59 -0.75 -12.78
CA GLN A 89 25.41 -0.55 -13.63
C GLN A 89 25.42 -1.40 -14.91
N ASN A 90 26.58 -1.50 -15.58
CA ASN A 90 26.72 -2.33 -16.77
C ASN A 90 26.48 -3.81 -16.48
N LYS A 91 26.91 -4.30 -15.31
CA LYS A 91 26.68 -5.66 -14.87
C LYS A 91 25.25 -5.91 -14.46
N GLN A 92 24.57 -4.89 -13.93
CA GLN A 92 23.14 -4.97 -13.62
C GLN A 92 22.31 -5.22 -14.89
N PHE A 93 22.63 -4.55 -15.99
CA PHE A 93 21.96 -4.80 -17.28
C PHE A 93 22.21 -6.21 -17.80
N GLU A 94 23.44 -6.68 -17.72
CA GLU A 94 23.79 -8.06 -18.12
C GLU A 94 23.00 -9.08 -17.28
N PHE A 95 22.93 -8.88 -15.97
CA PHE A 95 22.23 -9.77 -15.07
C PHE A 95 20.72 -9.81 -15.40
N ILE A 96 20.09 -8.67 -15.64
CA ILE A 96 18.68 -8.62 -16.02
C ILE A 96 18.45 -9.39 -17.31
N GLY A 97 19.34 -9.23 -18.30
CA GLY A 97 19.26 -9.97 -19.55
C GLY A 97 19.33 -11.47 -19.35
N GLU A 98 20.26 -11.93 -18.52
CA GLU A 98 20.41 -13.34 -18.18
C GLU A 98 19.19 -13.88 -17.45
N LEU A 99 18.66 -13.12 -16.50
CA LEU A 99 17.46 -13.49 -15.74
C LEU A 99 16.23 -13.60 -16.66
N LYS A 100 16.06 -12.67 -17.59
CA LYS A 100 14.98 -12.72 -18.58
C LYS A 100 15.09 -13.95 -19.47
N GLY A 101 16.32 -14.28 -19.91
CA GLY A 101 16.59 -15.47 -20.70
C GLY A 101 16.28 -16.75 -19.93
N PHE A 102 16.69 -16.81 -18.67
CA PHE A 102 16.39 -17.94 -17.80
C PHE A 102 14.89 -18.13 -17.61
N LEU A 103 14.17 -17.03 -17.34
CA LEU A 103 12.72 -17.06 -17.16
C LEU A 103 12.00 -17.53 -18.44
N LYS A 104 12.45 -17.04 -19.59
CA LYS A 104 11.89 -17.45 -20.90
C LYS A 104 12.07 -18.93 -21.14
N ALA A 105 13.27 -19.46 -20.90
CA ALA A 105 13.57 -20.88 -21.06
C ALA A 105 12.72 -21.73 -20.11
N TYR A 106 12.56 -21.29 -18.87
CA TYR A 106 11.72 -21.97 -17.88
C TYR A 106 10.25 -21.98 -18.31
N THR A 107 9.72 -20.85 -18.77
CA THR A 107 8.34 -20.73 -19.20
C THR A 107 8.05 -21.63 -20.42
N GLU A 108 8.96 -21.68 -21.39
CA GLU A 108 8.83 -22.54 -22.56
C GLU A 108 8.86 -24.01 -22.17
N SER A 109 9.75 -24.38 -21.23
CA SER A 109 9.85 -25.73 -20.69
C SER A 109 8.55 -26.16 -20.01
N GLN A 110 7.93 -25.28 -19.22
CA GLN A 110 6.66 -25.58 -18.57
C GLN A 110 5.51 -25.74 -19.56
N LYS A 111 5.46 -24.94 -20.61
CA LYS A 111 4.48 -25.10 -21.68
C LYS A 111 4.60 -26.45 -22.37
N TYR A 112 5.81 -26.89 -22.61
CA TYR A 112 6.08 -28.19 -23.22
C TYR A 112 5.60 -29.34 -22.33
N LEU A 113 5.91 -29.30 -21.03
CA LEU A 113 5.47 -30.30 -20.06
C LEU A 113 3.92 -30.34 -19.94
N ASP A 114 3.26 -29.20 -19.92
CA ASP A 114 1.80 -29.11 -19.86
C ASP A 114 1.17 -29.73 -21.13
N LYS A 115 1.79 -29.51 -22.28
CA LYS A 115 1.34 -30.10 -23.55
C LYS A 115 1.49 -31.63 -23.53
N GLU A 116 2.57 -32.16 -23.00
CA GLU A 116 2.76 -33.60 -22.84
C GLU A 116 1.74 -34.22 -21.90
N LYS A 117 1.43 -33.57 -20.79
CA LYS A 117 0.38 -34.01 -19.87
C LYS A 117 -0.98 -34.09 -20.53
N ARG A 118 -1.31 -33.14 -21.41
CA ARG A 118 -2.58 -33.17 -22.17
C ARG A 118 -2.65 -34.30 -23.18
N LEU A 119 -1.52 -34.68 -23.75
CA LEU A 119 -1.42 -35.75 -24.73
C LEU A 119 -1.40 -37.13 -24.12
N SER A 120 -1.06 -37.27 -22.84
CA SER A 120 -0.92 -38.56 -22.16
C SER A 120 -2.19 -39.05 -21.47
N VAL A 121 -3.32 -38.39 -21.70
CA VAL A 121 -4.63 -38.78 -21.14
C VAL A 121 -5.30 -39.82 -22.04
#